data_d00cffc5c57bf8dcc52d3c6ee26b61d2
#
_entry.id   d00cffc5c57bf8dcc52d3c6ee26b61d2
#
_cell.length_a   1.000
_cell.length_b   1.000
_cell.length_c   1.000
_cell.angle_alpha   90.00
_cell.angle_beta   90.00
_cell.angle_gamma   90.00
#
_symmetry.space_group_name_H-M   'P 1'
#
loop_
_entity.id
_entity.type
_entity.pdbx_description
1 polymer ?
#
loop_
_entity_poly.entity_id
_entity_poly.type
_entity_poly.pdbx_seq_one_letter_code
_entity_poly.pdbx_strand_id
1 'polypeptide(L)'
;MKDERILMLLRFISVVFLVLFILLNIASITYYQNKFTFILLFILFILFFIPALIFYKRLIKFYLIKDYKEIEERLSEGKTYRFSKINSAIINDYQRAIIDLKDKNSYILGRYDVLDSIRKQYKKDMKKARKLQEYMMPKKMPNNQKINSAYLYKPLEMIGGDFFDYINIDENRILFIMADISGHGVEAAIITAMFKTAFRNLASNFKSVSNLIYTMNNYLLKILPINYYLTMVVAEIDLINYKATYSNASHTPLILIHNNEIKEYSKGGTIIGLFPKANYEEETINICKDDILFFYTDGVTEASKSKNKYDLYGIDRLKKVIYDNKYLKAEKIVDSIEKDFYEYLSYMSPDDDFTMALFKIK
;
A
#
# COMPACT_ATOMS: atom_id res chain seq x y z
N MET A 1 2.17 61.28 15.94
CA MET A 1 1.50 60.50 17.03
C MET A 1 0.38 59.57 16.56
N LYS A 2 -0.54 59.97 15.66
CA LYS A 2 -1.62 59.08 15.16
C LYS A 2 -1.05 57.96 14.26
N ASP A 3 -0.11 58.26 13.38
CA ASP A 3 0.50 57.30 12.44
C ASP A 3 1.36 56.26 13.16
N GLU A 4 2.04 56.61 14.23
CA GLU A 4 2.83 55.67 15.02
C GLU A 4 1.96 54.60 15.72
N ARG A 5 0.77 54.98 16.18
CA ARG A 5 -0.18 54.03 16.81
C ARG A 5 -0.73 53.04 15.80
N ILE A 6 -1.02 53.50 14.58
CA ILE A 6 -1.48 52.63 13.48
C ILE A 6 -0.36 51.68 13.06
N LEU A 7 0.87 52.20 12.95
CA LEU A 7 2.04 51.41 12.63
C LEU A 7 2.33 50.38 13.71
N MET A 8 2.18 50.75 14.98
CA MET A 8 2.29 49.83 16.12
C MET A 8 1.23 48.73 16.10
N LEU A 9 -0.02 49.09 15.75
CA LEU A 9 -1.12 48.12 15.61
C LEU A 9 -0.88 47.15 14.46
N LEU A 10 -0.41 47.64 13.30
CA LEU A 10 -0.06 46.81 12.14
C LEU A 10 1.11 45.86 12.44
N ARG A 11 2.12 46.34 13.16
CA ARG A 11 3.23 45.50 13.64
C ARG A 11 2.77 44.41 14.61
N PHE A 12 1.88 44.79 15.56
CA PHE A 12 1.30 43.79 16.48
C PHE A 12 0.49 42.73 15.74
N ILE A 13 -0.32 43.10 14.76
CA ILE A 13 -1.08 42.19 13.93
C ILE A 13 -0.15 41.26 13.12
N SER A 14 0.91 41.79 12.53
CA SER A 14 1.88 41.03 11.79
C SER A 14 2.59 40.00 12.69
N VAL A 15 2.93 40.35 13.92
CA VAL A 15 3.51 39.46 14.92
C VAL A 15 2.53 38.34 15.29
N VAL A 16 1.24 38.68 15.50
CA VAL A 16 0.20 37.67 15.79
C VAL A 16 0.03 36.69 14.63
N PHE A 17 0.02 37.17 13.38
CA PHE A 17 -0.01 36.32 12.20
C PHE A 17 1.21 35.43 12.08
N LEU A 18 2.40 35.95 12.37
CA LEU A 18 3.62 35.17 12.35
C LEU A 18 3.60 34.06 13.42
N VAL A 19 3.17 34.38 14.63
CA VAL A 19 3.04 33.40 15.71
C VAL A 19 2.00 32.32 15.36
N LEU A 20 0.87 32.71 14.78
CA LEU A 20 -0.15 31.76 14.31
C LEU A 20 0.35 30.87 13.18
N PHE A 21 1.13 31.41 12.26
CA PHE A 21 1.77 30.63 11.19
C PHE A 21 2.76 29.61 11.75
N ILE A 22 3.58 30.00 12.74
CA ILE A 22 4.50 29.11 13.44
C ILE A 22 3.74 28.00 14.17
N LEU A 23 2.65 28.34 14.89
CA LEU A 23 1.82 27.38 15.60
C LEU A 23 1.14 26.37 14.65
N LEU A 24 0.69 26.83 13.48
CA LEU A 24 0.13 25.95 12.44
C LEU A 24 1.17 24.97 11.87
N ASN A 25 2.41 25.43 11.69
CA ASN A 25 3.50 24.54 11.26
C ASN A 25 3.86 23.52 12.34
N ILE A 26 3.91 23.93 13.61
CA ILE A 26 4.12 23.02 14.74
C ILE A 26 2.97 22.02 14.84
N ALA A 27 1.72 22.46 14.69
CA ALA A 27 0.55 21.59 14.68
C ALA A 27 0.56 20.59 13.51
N SER A 28 1.05 20.98 12.34
CA SER A 28 1.23 20.09 11.19
C SER A 28 2.25 19.00 11.49
N ILE A 29 3.34 19.32 12.15
CA ILE A 29 4.37 18.35 12.58
C ILE A 29 3.81 17.40 13.65
N THR A 30 3.03 17.92 14.61
CA THR A 30 2.42 17.12 15.69
C THR A 30 1.25 16.26 15.20
N TYR A 31 0.61 16.59 14.08
CA TYR A 31 -0.42 15.76 13.46
C TYR A 31 0.08 14.36 13.11
N TYR A 32 1.33 14.25 12.64
CA TYR A 32 1.96 12.97 12.35
C TYR A 32 2.31 12.15 13.60
N GLN A 33 2.42 12.81 14.76
CA GLN A 33 2.80 12.14 16.01
C GLN A 33 1.62 11.83 16.93
N ASN A 34 0.59 12.68 16.96
CA ASN A 34 -0.58 12.48 17.83
C ASN A 34 -1.81 13.28 17.36
N LYS A 35 -2.79 12.56 16.77
CA LYS A 35 -4.06 13.14 16.29
C LYS A 35 -4.85 13.91 17.34
N PHE A 36 -4.79 13.48 18.61
CA PHE A 36 -5.54 14.12 19.70
C PHE A 36 -4.99 15.51 20.01
N THR A 37 -3.67 15.65 20.07
CA THR A 37 -2.99 16.94 20.32
C THR A 37 -3.26 17.93 19.16
N PHE A 38 -3.32 17.44 17.92
CA PHE A 38 -3.67 18.27 16.77
C PHE A 38 -5.10 18.81 16.87
N ILE A 39 -6.06 17.95 17.20
CA ILE A 39 -7.48 18.37 17.34
C ILE A 39 -7.61 19.42 18.43
N LEU A 40 -6.95 19.26 19.56
CA LEU A 40 -6.97 20.20 20.67
C LEU A 40 -6.37 21.56 20.26
N LEU A 41 -5.23 21.57 19.57
CA LEU A 41 -4.59 22.79 19.06
C LEU A 41 -5.45 23.48 17.99
N PHE A 42 -6.14 22.72 17.14
CA PHE A 42 -7.04 23.25 16.13
C PHE A 42 -8.29 23.87 16.75
N ILE A 43 -8.85 23.26 17.80
CA ILE A 43 -9.98 23.85 18.58
C ILE A 43 -9.54 25.14 19.28
N LEU A 44 -8.38 25.17 19.90
CA LEU A 44 -7.82 26.37 20.50
C LEU A 44 -7.58 27.47 19.46
N PHE A 45 -7.06 27.12 18.30
CA PHE A 45 -6.91 28.07 17.18
C PHE A 45 -8.25 28.69 16.78
N ILE A 46 -9.29 27.89 16.60
CA ILE A 46 -10.65 28.39 16.27
C ILE A 46 -11.18 29.31 17.37
N LEU A 47 -11.06 28.92 18.64
CA LEU A 47 -11.55 29.67 19.78
C LEU A 47 -10.89 31.04 19.94
N PHE A 48 -9.64 31.19 19.58
CA PHE A 48 -8.90 32.47 19.66
C PHE A 48 -8.95 33.25 18.37
N PHE A 49 -8.86 32.62 17.21
CA PHE A 49 -8.78 33.26 15.92
C PHE A 49 -10.09 33.91 15.49
N ILE A 50 -11.22 33.23 15.69
CA ILE A 50 -12.54 33.78 15.29
C ILE A 50 -12.90 35.02 16.11
N PRO A 51 -12.79 35.06 17.45
CA PRO A 51 -13.01 36.25 18.22
C PRO A 51 -12.04 37.40 17.88
N ALA A 52 -10.77 37.08 17.63
CA ALA A 52 -9.78 38.07 17.20
C ALA A 52 -10.15 38.71 15.86
N LEU A 53 -10.64 37.92 14.90
CA LEU A 53 -11.08 38.37 13.59
C LEU A 53 -12.35 39.27 13.70
N ILE A 54 -13.30 38.89 14.57
CA ILE A 54 -14.50 39.67 14.87
C ILE A 54 -14.15 41.00 15.54
N PHE A 55 -13.23 40.95 16.52
CA PHE A 55 -12.74 42.15 17.20
C PHE A 55 -12.03 43.08 16.22
N TYR A 56 -11.17 42.56 15.36
CA TYR A 56 -10.48 43.29 14.30
C TYR A 56 -11.46 43.96 13.34
N LYS A 57 -12.50 43.23 12.89
CA LYS A 57 -13.55 43.78 12.03
C LYS A 57 -14.33 44.90 12.71
N ARG A 58 -14.62 44.80 14.01
CA ARG A 58 -15.24 45.83 14.81
C ARG A 58 -14.35 47.07 14.99
N LEU A 59 -13.05 46.82 15.21
CA LEU A 59 -12.05 47.88 15.37
C LEU A 59 -11.90 48.70 14.08
N ILE A 60 -11.76 48.03 12.93
CA ILE A 60 -11.72 48.68 11.61
C ILE A 60 -12.99 49.49 11.38
N LYS A 61 -14.16 48.92 11.64
CA LYS A 61 -15.44 49.62 11.49
C LYS A 61 -15.53 50.86 12.38
N PHE A 62 -15.05 50.76 13.64
CA PHE A 62 -15.04 51.85 14.57
C PHE A 62 -14.11 52.98 14.13
N TYR A 63 -12.91 52.69 13.68
CA TYR A 63 -11.95 53.69 13.19
C TYR A 63 -12.39 54.32 11.87
N LEU A 64 -12.90 53.52 10.91
CA LEU A 64 -13.42 54.03 9.66
C LEU A 64 -14.64 54.98 9.87
N ILE A 65 -15.55 54.63 10.79
CA ILE A 65 -16.71 55.49 11.11
C ILE A 65 -16.26 56.74 11.84
N LYS A 66 -15.28 56.66 12.72
CA LYS A 66 -14.72 57.82 13.44
C LYS A 66 -14.00 58.76 12.49
N ASP A 67 -13.17 58.21 11.59
CA ASP A 67 -12.46 59.04 10.60
C ASP A 67 -13.47 59.62 9.58
N TYR A 68 -14.55 58.90 9.21
CA TYR A 68 -15.59 59.41 8.35
C TYR A 68 -16.34 60.60 9.00
N LYS A 69 -16.71 60.52 10.27
CA LYS A 69 -17.34 61.62 11.00
C LYS A 69 -16.38 62.83 11.16
N GLU A 70 -15.12 62.62 11.44
CA GLU A 70 -14.12 63.69 11.53
C GLU A 70 -13.85 64.32 10.15
N ILE A 71 -13.97 63.58 9.06
CA ILE A 71 -13.88 64.05 7.68
C ILE A 71 -15.14 64.84 7.31
N GLU A 72 -16.32 64.37 7.68
CA GLU A 72 -17.59 64.99 7.41
C GLU A 72 -17.71 66.39 8.14
N GLU A 73 -17.24 66.42 9.39
CA GLU A 73 -17.16 67.63 10.21
C GLU A 73 -16.19 68.65 9.61
N ARG A 74 -15.05 68.25 9.09
CA ARG A 74 -14.05 69.15 8.45
C ARG A 74 -14.42 69.54 7.02
N LEU A 75 -15.17 68.73 6.29
CA LEU A 75 -15.73 69.08 4.98
C LEU A 75 -16.80 70.13 5.10
N SER A 76 -17.59 70.11 6.19
CA SER A 76 -18.57 71.19 6.50
C SER A 76 -17.88 72.49 6.82
N GLU A 77 -16.61 72.52 7.24
CA GLU A 77 -15.78 73.70 7.50
C GLU A 77 -15.02 74.21 6.26
N GLY A 78 -15.30 73.71 5.06
CA GLY A 78 -14.72 74.20 3.79
C GLY A 78 -13.21 73.91 3.58
N LYS A 79 -12.66 73.02 4.30
CA LYS A 79 -11.22 72.62 4.16
C LYS A 79 -11.05 71.42 3.23
N THR A 80 -10.46 71.61 2.05
CA THR A 80 -10.14 70.57 1.06
C THR A 80 -9.08 69.62 1.58
N TYR A 81 -9.35 68.32 1.52
CA TYR A 81 -8.44 67.29 2.02
C TYR A 81 -7.84 66.40 0.91
N ARG A 82 -6.53 66.17 0.96
CA ARG A 82 -5.73 65.35 0.03
C ARG A 82 -5.91 63.82 0.22
N PHE A 83 -6.93 63.39 0.98
CA PHE A 83 -7.16 62.02 1.40
C PHE A 83 -7.76 61.10 0.33
N SER A 84 -8.38 61.66 -0.70
CA SER A 84 -9.10 60.85 -1.72
C SER A 84 -8.19 59.95 -2.59
N LYS A 85 -6.91 60.37 -2.81
CA LYS A 85 -6.00 59.60 -3.65
C LYS A 85 -5.37 58.37 -2.95
N ILE A 86 -5.10 58.47 -1.67
CA ILE A 86 -4.48 57.36 -0.91
C ILE A 86 -5.51 56.26 -0.63
N ASN A 87 -6.73 56.62 -0.23
CA ASN A 87 -7.81 55.67 0.01
C ASN A 87 -8.24 54.95 -1.28
N SER A 88 -8.30 55.64 -2.42
CA SER A 88 -8.64 54.99 -3.70
C SER A 88 -7.58 54.01 -4.17
N ALA A 89 -6.30 54.32 -3.97
CA ALA A 89 -5.21 53.41 -4.31
C ALA A 89 -5.26 52.14 -3.44
N ILE A 90 -5.43 52.28 -2.13
CA ILE A 90 -5.53 51.14 -1.20
C ILE A 90 -6.75 50.27 -1.51
N ILE A 91 -7.90 50.89 -1.78
CA ILE A 91 -9.13 50.16 -2.15
C ILE A 91 -8.95 49.41 -3.46
N ASN A 92 -8.33 50.04 -4.46
CA ASN A 92 -8.07 49.42 -5.75
C ASN A 92 -7.08 48.24 -5.63
N ASP A 93 -6.04 48.38 -4.81
CA ASP A 93 -5.10 47.27 -4.56
C ASP A 93 -5.75 46.10 -3.82
N TYR A 94 -6.65 46.43 -2.85
CA TYR A 94 -7.45 45.39 -2.16
C TYR A 94 -8.42 44.69 -3.11
N GLN A 95 -9.09 45.42 -4.00
CA GLN A 95 -9.98 44.84 -5.00
C GLN A 95 -9.21 43.94 -6.00
N ARG A 96 -8.03 44.38 -6.45
CA ARG A 96 -7.17 43.57 -7.31
C ARG A 96 -6.72 42.26 -6.61
N ALA A 97 -6.31 42.36 -5.33
CA ALA A 97 -5.93 41.21 -4.55
C ALA A 97 -7.10 40.21 -4.36
N ILE A 98 -8.32 40.73 -4.15
CA ILE A 98 -9.52 39.89 -4.05
C ILE A 98 -9.82 39.17 -5.38
N ILE A 99 -9.70 39.89 -6.50
CA ILE A 99 -9.90 39.30 -7.84
C ILE A 99 -8.85 38.22 -8.10
N ASP A 100 -7.58 38.53 -7.88
CA ASP A 100 -6.49 37.57 -8.06
C ASP A 100 -6.67 36.30 -7.19
N LEU A 101 -7.11 36.46 -5.93
CA LEU A 101 -7.44 35.35 -5.05
C LEU A 101 -8.64 34.54 -5.55
N LYS A 102 -9.66 35.15 -6.09
CA LYS A 102 -10.82 34.46 -6.68
C LYS A 102 -10.40 33.67 -7.91
N ASP A 103 -9.58 34.27 -8.79
CA ASP A 103 -9.10 33.61 -10.01
C ASP A 103 -8.21 32.43 -9.69
N LYS A 104 -7.28 32.59 -8.74
CA LYS A 104 -6.45 31.49 -8.24
C LYS A 104 -7.28 30.37 -7.62
N ASN A 105 -8.29 30.72 -6.83
CA ASN A 105 -9.16 29.72 -6.20
C ASN A 105 -9.99 28.96 -7.24
N SER A 106 -10.54 29.66 -8.24
CA SER A 106 -11.26 29.05 -9.37
C SER A 106 -10.34 28.11 -10.18
N TYR A 107 -9.10 28.52 -10.43
CA TYR A 107 -8.09 27.70 -11.09
C TYR A 107 -7.77 26.42 -10.28
N ILE A 108 -7.57 26.54 -8.96
CA ILE A 108 -7.30 25.40 -8.07
C ILE A 108 -8.49 24.45 -8.06
N LEU A 109 -9.72 24.94 -7.94
CA LEU A 109 -10.93 24.12 -7.97
C LEU A 109 -11.07 23.37 -9.30
N GLY A 110 -10.87 24.05 -10.44
CA GLY A 110 -10.89 23.39 -11.75
C GLY A 110 -9.85 22.29 -11.90
N ARG A 111 -8.63 22.50 -11.36
CA ARG A 111 -7.60 21.45 -11.34
C ARG A 111 -7.96 20.29 -10.44
N TYR A 112 -8.60 20.57 -9.29
CA TYR A 112 -9.05 19.53 -8.37
C TYR A 112 -10.11 18.64 -9.04
N ASP A 113 -11.08 19.21 -9.74
CA ASP A 113 -12.10 18.44 -10.46
C ASP A 113 -11.50 17.54 -11.56
N VAL A 114 -10.51 18.06 -12.30
CA VAL A 114 -9.79 17.28 -13.30
C VAL A 114 -9.03 16.12 -12.66
N LEU A 115 -8.29 16.39 -11.58
CA LEU A 115 -7.55 15.35 -10.85
C LEU A 115 -8.48 14.28 -10.26
N ASP A 116 -9.63 14.68 -9.71
CA ASP A 116 -10.62 13.75 -9.19
C ASP A 116 -11.23 12.87 -10.29
N SER A 117 -11.50 13.44 -11.46
CA SER A 117 -11.99 12.69 -12.62
C SER A 117 -10.96 11.66 -13.11
N ILE A 118 -9.68 12.06 -13.23
CA ILE A 118 -8.57 11.17 -13.60
C ILE A 118 -8.43 10.05 -12.56
N ARG A 119 -8.47 10.39 -11.27
CA ARG A 119 -8.41 9.40 -10.18
C ARG A 119 -9.56 8.39 -10.23
N LYS A 120 -10.78 8.86 -10.51
CA LYS A 120 -11.95 7.97 -10.67
C LYS A 120 -11.80 7.04 -11.87
N GLN A 121 -11.31 7.56 -13.00
CA GLN A 121 -11.07 6.74 -14.18
C GLN A 121 -9.97 5.71 -13.93
N TYR A 122 -8.83 6.13 -13.36
CA TYR A 122 -7.75 5.23 -12.96
C TYR A 122 -8.24 4.09 -12.05
N LYS A 123 -9.01 4.42 -10.99
CA LYS A 123 -9.59 3.40 -10.11
C LYS A 123 -10.52 2.42 -10.86
N LYS A 124 -11.28 2.91 -11.83
CA LYS A 124 -12.16 2.07 -12.65
C LYS A 124 -11.35 1.10 -13.52
N ASP A 125 -10.28 1.56 -14.13
CA ASP A 125 -9.44 0.74 -15.00
C ASP A 125 -8.63 -0.28 -14.19
N MET A 126 -8.13 0.11 -13.02
CA MET A 126 -7.47 -0.81 -12.09
C MET A 126 -8.43 -1.90 -11.58
N LYS A 127 -9.71 -1.58 -11.33
CA LYS A 127 -10.72 -2.61 -10.99
C LYS A 127 -10.94 -3.62 -12.12
N LYS A 128 -10.85 -3.19 -13.38
CA LYS A 128 -10.94 -4.12 -14.52
C LYS A 128 -9.70 -5.01 -14.60
N ALA A 129 -8.50 -4.42 -14.46
CA ALA A 129 -7.25 -5.15 -14.45
C ALA A 129 -7.21 -6.19 -13.33
N ARG A 130 -7.67 -5.83 -12.11
CA ARG A 130 -7.84 -6.78 -10.99
C ARG A 130 -8.72 -7.97 -11.36
N LYS A 131 -9.88 -7.72 -11.95
CA LYS A 131 -10.76 -8.82 -12.37
C LYS A 131 -10.09 -9.75 -13.38
N LEU A 132 -9.29 -9.21 -14.32
CA LEU A 132 -8.54 -10.03 -15.26
C LEU A 132 -7.47 -10.85 -14.55
N GLN A 133 -6.75 -10.27 -13.58
CA GLN A 133 -5.78 -11.01 -12.78
C GLN A 133 -6.43 -12.11 -11.93
N GLU A 134 -7.59 -11.82 -11.31
CA GLU A 134 -8.38 -12.82 -10.57
C GLU A 134 -8.81 -14.02 -11.45
N TYR A 135 -9.03 -13.81 -12.76
CA TYR A 135 -9.27 -14.90 -13.71
C TYR A 135 -8.03 -15.75 -14.00
N MET A 136 -6.84 -15.20 -13.76
CA MET A 136 -5.61 -15.95 -13.94
C MET A 136 -5.31 -16.85 -12.74
N MET A 137 -5.81 -16.54 -11.55
CA MET A 137 -5.63 -17.35 -10.36
C MET A 137 -6.59 -18.54 -10.32
N PRO A 138 -6.24 -19.66 -9.68
CA PRO A 138 -7.15 -20.76 -9.46
C PRO A 138 -8.35 -20.31 -8.63
N LYS A 139 -9.56 -20.61 -9.09
CA LYS A 139 -10.79 -20.31 -8.32
C LYS A 139 -11.00 -21.22 -7.12
N LYS A 140 -10.39 -22.39 -7.15
CA LYS A 140 -10.47 -23.40 -6.09
C LYS A 140 -9.14 -24.15 -6.04
N MET A 141 -8.78 -24.58 -4.86
CA MET A 141 -7.65 -25.49 -4.67
C MET A 141 -8.08 -26.96 -4.79
N PRO A 142 -7.15 -27.88 -5.09
CA PRO A 142 -7.46 -29.29 -5.18
C PRO A 142 -7.94 -29.83 -3.82
N ASN A 143 -9.15 -30.35 -3.78
CA ASN A 143 -9.75 -30.97 -2.60
C ASN A 143 -10.40 -32.30 -3.00
N ASN A 144 -9.96 -33.37 -2.38
CA ASN A 144 -10.52 -34.69 -2.59
C ASN A 144 -10.43 -35.56 -1.32
N GLN A 145 -10.56 -36.84 -1.44
CA GLN A 145 -10.48 -37.76 -0.29
C GLN A 145 -9.08 -37.84 0.34
N LYS A 146 -8.00 -37.53 -0.43
CA LYS A 146 -6.61 -37.65 -0.01
C LYS A 146 -5.97 -36.33 0.40
N ILE A 147 -6.55 -35.19 0.01
CA ILE A 147 -5.98 -33.86 0.27
C ILE A 147 -7.07 -32.84 0.59
N ASN A 148 -6.76 -31.97 1.54
CA ASN A 148 -7.54 -30.77 1.83
C ASN A 148 -6.62 -29.56 1.66
N SER A 149 -6.93 -28.63 0.79
CA SER A 149 -6.09 -27.48 0.54
C SER A 149 -6.87 -26.17 0.53
N ALA A 150 -6.18 -25.11 0.92
CA ALA A 150 -6.69 -23.75 0.98
C ALA A 150 -5.61 -22.78 0.55
N TYR A 151 -6.03 -21.56 0.20
CA TYR A 151 -5.13 -20.47 -0.12
C TYR A 151 -5.70 -19.14 0.36
N LEU A 152 -4.82 -18.16 0.46
CA LEU A 152 -5.17 -16.76 0.58
C LEU A 152 -4.31 -15.95 -0.39
N TYR A 153 -4.93 -15.03 -1.11
CA TYR A 153 -4.28 -14.09 -2.02
C TYR A 153 -4.84 -12.69 -1.78
N LYS A 154 -4.03 -11.80 -1.30
CA LYS A 154 -4.40 -10.40 -1.03
C LYS A 154 -3.30 -9.48 -1.53
N PRO A 155 -3.45 -8.95 -2.73
CA PRO A 155 -2.49 -7.99 -3.26
C PRO A 155 -2.51 -6.70 -2.45
N LEU A 156 -1.33 -6.11 -2.25
CA LEU A 156 -1.14 -4.81 -1.58
C LEU A 156 -1.91 -3.70 -2.28
N GLU A 157 -1.77 -3.63 -3.58
CA GLU A 157 -2.50 -2.70 -4.44
C GLU A 157 -3.75 -3.38 -5.03
N MET A 158 -4.32 -2.78 -6.06
CA MET A 158 -5.45 -3.39 -6.77
C MET A 158 -5.06 -4.64 -7.55
N ILE A 159 -3.78 -4.75 -7.94
CA ILE A 159 -3.16 -5.85 -8.66
C ILE A 159 -1.76 -6.07 -8.10
N GLY A 160 -1.33 -7.33 -7.99
CA GLY A 160 -0.08 -7.72 -7.33
C GLY A 160 0.91 -8.42 -8.26
N GLY A 161 2.13 -8.62 -7.72
CA GLY A 161 3.20 -9.40 -8.34
C GLY A 161 3.13 -10.88 -8.01
N ASP A 162 2.52 -11.23 -6.89
CA ASP A 162 2.38 -12.61 -6.44
C ASP A 162 1.53 -13.44 -7.39
N PHE A 163 1.94 -14.68 -7.57
CA PHE A 163 1.26 -15.66 -8.40
C PHE A 163 1.35 -17.05 -7.80
N PHE A 164 0.26 -17.80 -7.91
CA PHE A 164 0.27 -19.24 -7.70
C PHE A 164 -0.69 -19.91 -8.69
N ASP A 165 -0.39 -21.16 -9.01
CA ASP A 165 -1.26 -21.98 -9.86
C ASP A 165 -1.00 -23.47 -9.58
N TYR A 166 -1.89 -24.33 -10.04
CA TYR A 166 -1.69 -25.76 -10.00
C TYR A 166 -2.24 -26.47 -11.24
N ILE A 167 -1.69 -27.62 -11.51
CA ILE A 167 -2.15 -28.54 -12.56
C ILE A 167 -2.34 -29.92 -11.93
N ASN A 168 -3.49 -30.51 -12.11
CA ASN A 168 -3.65 -31.95 -11.83
C ASN A 168 -2.97 -32.71 -12.97
N ILE A 169 -1.83 -33.37 -12.68
CA ILE A 169 -1.16 -34.24 -13.64
C ILE A 169 -2.05 -35.45 -13.90
N ASP A 170 -2.62 -35.97 -12.82
CA ASP A 170 -3.67 -36.99 -12.81
C ASP A 170 -4.54 -36.87 -11.55
N GLU A 171 -5.32 -37.87 -11.21
CA GLU A 171 -6.21 -37.87 -10.04
C GLU A 171 -5.48 -37.79 -8.69
N ASN A 172 -4.20 -38.17 -8.65
CA ASN A 172 -3.41 -38.28 -7.43
C ASN A 172 -2.13 -37.45 -7.42
N ARG A 173 -1.74 -36.87 -8.55
CA ARG A 173 -0.54 -36.04 -8.64
C ARG A 173 -0.89 -34.61 -9.01
N ILE A 174 -0.37 -33.69 -8.23
CA ILE A 174 -0.61 -32.26 -8.35
C ILE A 174 0.72 -31.58 -8.56
N LEU A 175 0.86 -30.80 -9.62
CA LEU A 175 1.97 -29.87 -9.82
C LEU A 175 1.53 -28.49 -9.36
N PHE A 176 2.17 -27.96 -8.34
CA PHE A 176 1.90 -26.64 -7.76
C PHE A 176 3.07 -25.69 -8.03
N ILE A 177 2.77 -24.42 -8.23
CA ILE A 177 3.77 -23.36 -8.37
C ILE A 177 3.33 -22.13 -7.57
N MET A 178 4.27 -21.50 -6.89
CA MET A 178 4.14 -20.16 -6.32
C MET A 178 5.32 -19.32 -6.75
N ALA A 179 5.08 -18.05 -7.05
CA ALA A 179 6.10 -17.13 -7.52
C ALA A 179 5.79 -15.71 -7.02
N ASP A 180 6.86 -14.95 -6.81
CA ASP A 180 6.80 -13.53 -6.52
C ASP A 180 7.63 -12.79 -7.58
N ILE A 181 6.98 -11.85 -8.26
CA ILE A 181 7.55 -11.08 -9.37
C ILE A 181 8.04 -9.74 -8.85
N SER A 182 9.30 -9.42 -9.14
CA SER A 182 9.91 -8.13 -8.77
C SER A 182 9.09 -6.94 -9.25
N GLY A 183 8.78 -6.03 -8.31
CA GLY A 183 7.98 -4.84 -8.56
C GLY A 183 6.51 -5.02 -8.17
N HIS A 184 5.73 -3.99 -8.35
CA HIS A 184 4.32 -3.96 -7.94
C HIS A 184 3.44 -3.29 -9.01
N GLY A 185 2.14 -3.44 -8.85
CA GLY A 185 1.15 -2.78 -9.71
C GLY A 185 1.04 -3.36 -11.12
N VAL A 186 0.82 -2.49 -12.10
CA VAL A 186 0.48 -2.91 -13.48
C VAL A 186 1.59 -3.69 -14.16
N GLU A 187 2.84 -3.30 -13.95
CA GLU A 187 4.00 -3.94 -14.57
C GLU A 187 4.14 -5.39 -14.08
N ALA A 188 4.11 -5.60 -12.77
CA ALA A 188 4.17 -6.93 -12.18
C ALA A 188 2.98 -7.81 -12.64
N ALA A 189 1.78 -7.25 -12.74
CA ALA A 189 0.60 -7.97 -13.21
C ALA A 189 0.71 -8.43 -14.68
N ILE A 190 1.35 -7.64 -15.55
CA ILE A 190 1.62 -8.04 -16.95
C ILE A 190 2.61 -9.21 -16.97
N ILE A 191 3.68 -9.13 -16.18
CA ILE A 191 4.67 -10.20 -16.07
C ILE A 191 4.05 -11.46 -15.49
N THR A 192 3.15 -11.35 -14.51
CA THR A 192 2.37 -12.48 -13.98
C THR A 192 1.59 -13.20 -15.09
N ALA A 193 0.98 -12.45 -16.03
CA ALA A 193 0.28 -13.06 -17.16
C ALA A 193 1.22 -13.82 -18.13
N MET A 194 2.40 -13.24 -18.40
CA MET A 194 3.44 -13.89 -19.20
C MET A 194 3.96 -15.17 -18.52
N PHE A 195 4.20 -15.08 -17.21
CA PHE A 195 4.64 -16.19 -16.37
C PHE A 195 3.62 -17.34 -16.34
N LYS A 196 2.35 -17.02 -16.11
CA LYS A 196 1.27 -18.03 -16.15
C LYS A 196 1.22 -18.75 -17.49
N THR A 197 1.31 -18.00 -18.58
CA THR A 197 1.27 -18.60 -19.94
C THR A 197 2.46 -19.52 -20.15
N ALA A 198 3.66 -19.10 -19.73
CA ALA A 198 4.87 -19.94 -19.77
C ALA A 198 4.68 -21.22 -18.94
N PHE A 199 4.23 -21.11 -17.70
CA PHE A 199 3.98 -22.25 -16.82
C PHE A 199 3.01 -23.25 -17.46
N ARG A 200 1.82 -22.79 -17.87
CA ARG A 200 0.80 -23.67 -18.43
C ARG A 200 1.26 -24.40 -19.70
N ASN A 201 2.05 -23.74 -20.56
CA ASN A 201 2.57 -24.35 -21.77
C ASN A 201 3.70 -25.33 -21.50
N LEU A 202 4.63 -24.99 -20.61
CA LEU A 202 5.82 -25.81 -20.36
C LEU A 202 5.53 -26.97 -19.40
N ALA A 203 4.60 -26.81 -18.48
CA ALA A 203 4.21 -27.85 -17.53
C ALA A 203 3.50 -29.04 -18.18
N SER A 204 2.95 -28.91 -19.40
CA SER A 204 2.30 -30.02 -20.09
C SER A 204 3.25 -31.15 -20.46
N ASN A 205 4.55 -30.87 -20.60
CA ASN A 205 5.58 -31.81 -21.02
C ASN A 205 6.82 -31.79 -20.13
N PHE A 206 6.66 -31.42 -18.85
CA PHE A 206 7.81 -31.38 -17.94
C PHE A 206 8.35 -32.79 -17.63
N LYS A 207 9.66 -32.89 -17.45
CA LYS A 207 10.36 -34.16 -17.15
C LYS A 207 10.57 -34.33 -15.65
N SER A 208 10.90 -33.26 -14.97
CA SER A 208 11.07 -33.15 -13.53
C SER A 208 10.85 -31.69 -13.10
N VAL A 209 10.70 -31.46 -11.81
CA VAL A 209 10.43 -30.15 -11.25
C VAL A 209 11.57 -29.16 -11.53
N SER A 210 12.82 -29.62 -11.34
CA SER A 210 14.03 -28.85 -11.65
C SER A 210 14.15 -28.53 -13.14
N ASN A 211 13.82 -29.52 -14.01
CA ASN A 211 13.80 -29.29 -15.46
C ASN A 211 12.74 -28.27 -15.88
N LEU A 212 11.58 -28.27 -15.24
CA LEU A 212 10.55 -27.27 -15.50
C LEU A 212 11.06 -25.85 -15.17
N ILE A 213 11.65 -25.66 -13.98
CA ILE A 213 12.22 -24.38 -13.58
C ILE A 213 13.33 -23.94 -14.56
N TYR A 214 14.24 -24.84 -14.91
CA TYR A 214 15.28 -24.54 -15.90
C TYR A 214 14.71 -24.09 -17.25
N THR A 215 13.70 -24.79 -17.73
CA THR A 215 13.04 -24.47 -19.01
C THR A 215 12.28 -23.14 -18.94
N MET A 216 11.59 -22.90 -17.83
CA MET A 216 10.91 -21.61 -17.58
C MET A 216 11.91 -20.45 -17.51
N ASN A 217 13.02 -20.61 -16.81
CA ASN A 217 14.06 -19.58 -16.75
C ASN A 217 14.57 -19.20 -18.14
N ASN A 218 14.96 -20.19 -18.94
CA ASN A 218 15.49 -19.96 -20.29
C ASN A 218 14.43 -19.38 -21.26
N TYR A 219 13.15 -19.69 -21.04
CA TYR A 219 12.05 -19.11 -21.80
C TYR A 219 11.81 -17.65 -21.38
N LEU A 220 11.73 -17.40 -20.07
CA LEU A 220 11.45 -16.09 -19.51
C LEU A 220 12.58 -15.09 -19.80
N LEU A 221 13.84 -15.51 -19.77
CA LEU A 221 14.99 -14.69 -20.17
C LEU A 221 14.87 -14.11 -21.59
N LYS A 222 14.10 -14.75 -22.47
CA LYS A 222 13.91 -14.27 -23.86
C LYS A 222 12.79 -13.27 -24.00
N ILE A 223 11.84 -13.24 -23.05
CA ILE A 223 10.62 -12.47 -23.18
C ILE A 223 10.45 -11.40 -22.09
N LEU A 224 11.12 -11.55 -20.94
CA LEU A 224 11.08 -10.53 -19.89
C LEU A 224 11.90 -9.31 -20.31
N PRO A 225 11.42 -8.10 -19.98
CA PRO A 225 12.24 -6.90 -20.11
C PRO A 225 13.47 -6.96 -19.20
N ILE A 226 14.52 -6.23 -19.55
CA ILE A 226 15.73 -6.12 -18.73
C ILE A 226 15.37 -5.58 -17.33
N ASN A 227 15.98 -6.13 -16.28
CA ASN A 227 15.78 -5.81 -14.87
C ASN A 227 14.53 -6.41 -14.20
N TYR A 228 13.73 -7.20 -14.91
CA TYR A 228 12.67 -7.98 -14.25
C TYR A 228 13.15 -9.40 -13.95
N TYR A 229 12.88 -9.82 -12.73
CA TYR A 229 13.19 -11.14 -12.23
C TYR A 229 12.05 -11.60 -11.31
N LEU A 230 12.09 -12.85 -10.94
CA LEU A 230 11.12 -13.40 -10.01
C LEU A 230 11.74 -14.54 -9.18
N THR A 231 11.16 -14.76 -8.02
CA THR A 231 11.41 -15.97 -7.24
C THR A 231 10.27 -16.95 -7.46
N MET A 232 10.54 -18.24 -7.38
CA MET A 232 9.48 -19.25 -7.44
C MET A 232 9.84 -20.55 -6.75
N VAL A 233 8.83 -21.26 -6.29
CA VAL A 233 8.91 -22.65 -5.86
C VAL A 233 7.92 -23.48 -6.68
N VAL A 234 8.38 -24.63 -7.13
CA VAL A 234 7.55 -25.62 -7.83
C VAL A 234 7.60 -26.93 -7.04
N ALA A 235 6.45 -27.57 -6.87
CA ALA A 235 6.33 -28.84 -6.17
C ALA A 235 5.37 -29.79 -6.89
N GLU A 236 5.79 -31.03 -7.09
CA GLU A 236 4.93 -32.16 -7.46
C GLU A 236 4.57 -32.92 -6.19
N ILE A 237 3.26 -33.01 -5.91
CA ILE A 237 2.72 -33.73 -4.75
C ILE A 237 2.07 -35.01 -5.27
N ASP A 238 2.68 -36.17 -4.91
CA ASP A 238 2.23 -37.51 -5.26
C ASP A 238 1.54 -38.17 -4.07
N LEU A 239 0.21 -38.27 -4.16
CA LEU A 239 -0.66 -38.79 -3.12
C LEU A 239 -0.79 -40.34 -3.17
N ILE A 240 -0.15 -41.03 -4.15
CA ILE A 240 -0.06 -42.48 -4.18
C ILE A 240 1.18 -42.94 -3.43
N ASN A 241 2.33 -42.34 -3.79
CA ASN A 241 3.63 -42.73 -3.22
C ASN A 241 3.95 -41.92 -1.95
N TYR A 242 3.07 -41.00 -1.53
CA TYR A 242 3.26 -40.11 -0.39
C TYR A 242 4.60 -39.38 -0.43
N LYS A 243 4.85 -38.71 -1.54
CA LYS A 243 6.07 -37.93 -1.79
C LYS A 243 5.73 -36.54 -2.28
N ALA A 244 6.54 -35.57 -1.90
CA ALA A 244 6.56 -34.26 -2.53
C ALA A 244 7.97 -34.01 -3.09
N THR A 245 8.06 -33.78 -4.40
CA THR A 245 9.31 -33.40 -5.07
C THR A 245 9.26 -31.94 -5.39
N TYR A 246 10.20 -31.15 -4.91
CA TYR A 246 10.21 -29.70 -5.09
C TYR A 246 11.56 -29.17 -5.58
N SER A 247 11.52 -27.96 -6.13
CA SER A 247 12.72 -27.17 -6.45
C SER A 247 12.37 -25.69 -6.19
N ASN A 248 13.31 -24.95 -5.59
CA ASN A 248 13.13 -23.57 -5.16
C ASN A 248 14.11 -22.66 -5.91
N ALA A 249 13.62 -21.65 -6.59
CA ALA A 249 14.41 -20.64 -7.28
C ALA A 249 14.43 -19.35 -6.45
N SER A 250 15.21 -19.34 -5.36
CA SER A 250 15.37 -18.21 -4.43
C SER A 250 14.07 -17.68 -3.84
N HIS A 251 13.04 -18.50 -3.74
CA HIS A 251 11.77 -18.17 -3.10
C HIS A 251 11.81 -18.48 -1.60
N THR A 252 10.81 -18.06 -0.85
CA THR A 252 10.66 -18.44 0.57
C THR A 252 10.69 -19.96 0.72
N PRO A 253 11.23 -20.50 1.83
CA PRO A 253 11.28 -21.95 2.04
C PRO A 253 9.89 -22.58 2.11
N LEU A 254 9.69 -23.74 1.50
CA LEU A 254 8.56 -24.59 1.77
C LEU A 254 8.60 -25.06 3.22
N ILE A 255 7.52 -24.89 3.96
CA ILE A 255 7.38 -25.43 5.33
C ILE A 255 6.63 -26.76 5.27
N LEU A 256 7.21 -27.80 5.87
CA LEU A 256 6.56 -29.09 6.11
C LEU A 256 6.36 -29.29 7.61
N ILE A 257 5.11 -29.57 8.02
CA ILE A 257 4.83 -30.15 9.33
C ILE A 257 4.66 -31.65 9.14
N HIS A 258 5.61 -32.42 9.68
CA HIS A 258 5.65 -33.85 9.59
C HIS A 258 5.91 -34.45 10.98
N ASN A 259 5.10 -35.40 11.44
CA ASN A 259 5.26 -36.08 12.73
C ASN A 259 5.50 -35.10 13.93
N ASN A 260 4.78 -33.99 13.96
CA ASN A 260 4.94 -32.91 14.95
C ASN A 260 6.29 -32.13 14.86
N GLU A 261 7.10 -32.35 13.86
CA GLU A 261 8.27 -31.54 13.56
C GLU A 261 7.96 -30.53 12.46
N ILE A 262 8.58 -29.37 12.56
CA ILE A 262 8.50 -28.34 11.52
C ILE A 262 9.86 -28.28 10.83
N LYS A 263 9.86 -28.44 9.51
CA LYS A 263 11.07 -28.35 8.69
C LYS A 263 10.87 -27.37 7.55
N GLU A 264 11.96 -26.69 7.21
CA GLU A 264 12.03 -25.78 6.05
C GLU A 264 12.84 -26.45 4.94
N TYR A 265 12.37 -26.26 3.71
CA TYR A 265 12.95 -26.84 2.52
C TYR A 265 13.17 -25.77 1.47
N SER A 266 14.42 -25.52 1.07
CA SER A 266 14.82 -24.46 0.13
C SER A 266 15.75 -24.91 -0.97
N LYS A 267 15.95 -26.24 -1.14
CA LYS A 267 16.84 -26.77 -2.17
C LYS A 267 16.36 -26.35 -3.56
N GLY A 268 17.30 -25.94 -4.42
CA GLY A 268 16.96 -25.52 -5.78
C GLY A 268 18.09 -24.75 -6.44
N GLY A 269 17.88 -23.48 -6.77
CA GLY A 269 18.85 -22.66 -7.49
C GLY A 269 18.58 -21.16 -7.37
N THR A 270 19.16 -20.41 -8.27
CA THR A 270 19.10 -18.95 -8.26
C THR A 270 17.76 -18.42 -8.80
N ILE A 271 17.55 -17.15 -8.62
CA ILE A 271 16.43 -16.35 -9.10
C ILE A 271 16.21 -16.49 -10.62
N ILE A 272 14.98 -16.37 -11.06
CA ILE A 272 14.57 -16.52 -12.45
C ILE A 272 14.67 -15.19 -13.21
N GLY A 273 15.12 -15.27 -14.47
CA GLY A 273 15.12 -14.12 -15.39
C GLY A 273 16.43 -13.33 -15.40
N LEU A 274 17.45 -13.72 -14.63
CA LEU A 274 18.75 -13.02 -14.60
C LEU A 274 19.90 -13.83 -15.20
N PHE A 275 19.96 -15.13 -14.93
CA PHE A 275 21.12 -15.95 -15.28
C PHE A 275 20.77 -17.00 -16.32
N PRO A 276 21.35 -16.95 -17.54
CA PRO A 276 21.14 -17.99 -18.53
C PRO A 276 21.81 -19.30 -18.07
N LYS A 277 21.18 -20.42 -18.39
CA LYS A 277 21.68 -21.77 -18.05
C LYS A 277 21.93 -22.01 -16.55
N ALA A 278 21.19 -21.28 -15.70
CA ALA A 278 21.24 -21.49 -14.27
C ALA A 278 20.90 -22.95 -13.93
N ASN A 279 21.59 -23.52 -12.94
CA ASN A 279 21.31 -24.86 -12.48
C ASN A 279 20.26 -24.85 -11.37
N TYR A 280 19.33 -25.80 -11.43
CA TYR A 280 18.29 -25.99 -10.41
C TYR A 280 18.29 -27.43 -9.96
N GLU A 281 18.43 -27.65 -8.66
CA GLU A 281 18.33 -28.94 -8.04
C GLU A 281 16.93 -29.19 -7.51
N GLU A 282 16.53 -30.45 -7.49
CA GLU A 282 15.27 -30.85 -6.84
C GLU A 282 15.55 -31.78 -5.66
N GLU A 283 14.60 -31.85 -4.74
CA GLU A 283 14.62 -32.74 -3.60
C GLU A 283 13.26 -33.37 -3.43
N THR A 284 13.29 -34.67 -3.11
CA THR A 284 12.08 -35.44 -2.81
C THR A 284 12.00 -35.70 -1.31
N ILE A 285 10.89 -35.28 -0.72
CA ILE A 285 10.58 -35.49 0.70
C ILE A 285 9.42 -36.47 0.84
N ASN A 286 9.50 -37.36 1.85
CA ASN A 286 8.39 -38.22 2.20
C ASN A 286 7.37 -37.45 2.98
N ILE A 287 6.10 -37.64 2.65
CA ILE A 287 4.95 -37.08 3.34
C ILE A 287 4.04 -38.20 3.82
N CYS A 288 3.22 -37.94 4.79
CA CYS A 288 2.26 -38.92 5.28
C CYS A 288 0.92 -38.25 5.61
N LYS A 289 -0.03 -39.06 6.04
CA LYS A 289 -1.32 -38.57 6.50
C LYS A 289 -1.13 -37.54 7.63
N ASP A 290 -1.96 -36.48 7.60
CA ASP A 290 -1.97 -35.34 8.51
C ASP A 290 -0.81 -34.35 8.34
N ASP A 291 0.13 -34.59 7.44
CA ASP A 291 1.18 -33.66 7.09
C ASP A 291 0.61 -32.40 6.42
N ILE A 292 1.31 -31.29 6.64
CA ILE A 292 0.99 -29.99 6.07
C ILE A 292 2.18 -29.49 5.26
N LEU A 293 1.97 -29.26 3.96
CA LEU A 293 2.86 -28.52 3.09
C LEU A 293 2.34 -27.09 3.00
N PHE A 294 3.19 -26.10 3.34
CA PHE A 294 2.82 -24.70 3.35
C PHE A 294 3.77 -23.87 2.50
N PHE A 295 3.20 -23.12 1.57
CA PHE A 295 3.88 -22.23 0.65
C PHE A 295 3.41 -20.80 0.92
N TYR A 296 4.30 -19.83 0.82
CA TYR A 296 3.99 -18.42 1.10
C TYR A 296 4.98 -17.50 0.39
N THR A 297 4.61 -16.23 0.19
CA THR A 297 5.48 -15.17 -0.28
C THR A 297 6.04 -14.38 0.90
N ASP A 298 7.10 -13.62 0.69
CA ASP A 298 7.83 -12.89 1.74
C ASP A 298 6.95 -11.84 2.43
N GLY A 299 5.96 -11.24 1.74
CA GLY A 299 4.99 -10.35 2.34
C GLY A 299 4.22 -10.92 3.54
N VAL A 300 4.19 -12.27 3.70
CA VAL A 300 3.66 -12.92 4.91
C VAL A 300 4.59 -12.73 6.11
N THR A 301 5.90 -12.83 5.92
CA THR A 301 6.89 -12.83 7.01
C THR A 301 7.59 -11.51 7.20
N GLU A 302 7.70 -10.68 6.16
CA GLU A 302 8.42 -9.39 6.19
C GLU A 302 7.54 -8.20 6.58
N ALA A 303 6.24 -8.41 6.74
CA ALA A 303 5.33 -7.38 7.20
C ALA A 303 5.72 -6.83 8.58
N SER A 304 5.71 -5.49 8.72
CA SER A 304 6.07 -4.79 9.95
C SER A 304 4.94 -3.90 10.46
N LYS A 305 4.71 -3.93 11.78
CA LYS A 305 3.77 -3.01 12.46
C LYS A 305 4.36 -1.62 12.71
N SER A 306 5.62 -1.41 12.39
CA SER A 306 6.31 -0.13 12.56
C SER A 306 7.22 0.13 11.35
N LYS A 307 7.61 1.40 11.13
CA LYS A 307 8.64 1.71 10.12
C LYS A 307 10.03 1.15 10.48
N ASN A 308 10.14 0.47 11.61
CA ASN A 308 11.35 -0.18 12.05
C ASN A 308 11.42 -1.58 11.42
N LYS A 309 12.30 -1.77 10.43
CA LYS A 309 12.51 -3.03 9.70
C LYS A 309 12.96 -4.22 10.58
N TYR A 310 13.19 -4.02 11.88
CA TYR A 310 13.56 -5.08 12.81
C TYR A 310 12.36 -5.74 13.53
N ASP A 311 11.17 -5.18 13.41
CA ASP A 311 9.94 -5.71 14.03
C ASP A 311 9.07 -6.33 12.94
N LEU A 312 9.48 -7.50 12.45
CA LEU A 312 8.76 -8.24 11.42
C LEU A 312 7.79 -9.25 12.04
N TYR A 313 6.75 -9.61 11.32
CA TYR A 313 5.86 -10.72 11.70
C TYR A 313 6.67 -12.01 11.91
N GLY A 314 7.55 -12.31 11.00
CA GLY A 314 8.60 -13.31 11.13
C GLY A 314 8.14 -14.75 10.91
N ILE A 315 9.10 -15.59 10.51
CA ILE A 315 8.87 -16.98 10.19
C ILE A 315 8.52 -17.83 11.43
N ASP A 316 9.09 -17.51 12.60
CA ASP A 316 8.86 -18.30 13.81
C ASP A 316 7.43 -18.14 14.32
N ARG A 317 6.86 -16.92 14.21
CA ARG A 317 5.46 -16.65 14.54
C ARG A 317 4.53 -17.40 13.57
N LEU A 318 4.80 -17.31 12.27
CA LEU A 318 4.06 -18.03 11.25
C LEU A 318 4.03 -19.54 11.52
N LYS A 319 5.20 -20.17 11.75
CA LYS A 319 5.30 -21.58 12.07
C LYS A 319 4.50 -21.96 13.32
N LYS A 320 4.58 -21.13 14.37
CA LYS A 320 3.84 -21.34 15.59
C LYS A 320 2.33 -21.37 15.33
N VAL A 321 1.81 -20.40 14.58
CA VAL A 321 0.38 -20.35 14.27
C VAL A 321 -0.06 -21.56 13.47
N ILE A 322 0.72 -22.01 12.47
CA ILE A 322 0.40 -23.20 11.71
C ILE A 322 0.39 -24.42 12.62
N TYR A 323 1.41 -24.58 13.47
CA TYR A 323 1.56 -25.72 14.37
C TYR A 323 0.45 -25.82 15.39
N ASP A 324 0.08 -24.71 16.02
CA ASP A 324 -0.97 -24.66 17.04
C ASP A 324 -2.35 -25.01 16.45
N ASN A 325 -2.54 -24.80 15.14
CA ASN A 325 -3.80 -25.05 14.42
C ASN A 325 -3.75 -26.30 13.52
N LYS A 326 -2.68 -27.10 13.51
CA LYS A 326 -2.42 -28.20 12.57
C LYS A 326 -3.52 -29.26 12.48
N TYR A 327 -4.33 -29.43 13.51
CA TYR A 327 -5.43 -30.39 13.52
C TYR A 327 -6.70 -29.89 12.84
N LEU A 328 -6.76 -28.61 12.51
CA LEU A 328 -7.91 -28.02 11.80
C LEU A 328 -7.86 -28.37 10.31
N LYS A 329 -8.95 -28.07 9.60
CA LYS A 329 -9.00 -28.09 8.14
C LYS A 329 -8.13 -26.99 7.56
N ALA A 330 -7.63 -27.16 6.33
CA ALA A 330 -6.77 -26.22 5.64
C ALA A 330 -7.31 -24.78 5.65
N GLU A 331 -8.61 -24.61 5.38
CA GLU A 331 -9.26 -23.32 5.35
C GLU A 331 -9.18 -22.62 6.72
N LYS A 332 -9.35 -23.39 7.81
CA LYS A 332 -9.31 -22.85 9.17
C LYS A 332 -7.89 -22.49 9.64
N ILE A 333 -6.89 -23.23 9.15
CA ILE A 333 -5.48 -22.86 9.41
C ILE A 333 -5.17 -21.54 8.71
N VAL A 334 -5.55 -21.39 7.45
CA VAL A 334 -5.39 -20.16 6.68
C VAL A 334 -6.11 -18.98 7.34
N ASP A 335 -7.37 -19.16 7.78
CA ASP A 335 -8.13 -18.15 8.55
C ASP A 335 -7.39 -17.73 9.83
N SER A 336 -6.78 -18.71 10.54
CA SER A 336 -6.04 -18.44 11.79
C SER A 336 -4.78 -17.64 11.55
N ILE A 337 -4.04 -17.94 10.47
CA ILE A 337 -2.85 -17.19 10.07
C ILE A 337 -3.23 -15.76 9.68
N GLU A 338 -4.26 -15.61 8.87
CA GLU A 338 -4.76 -14.29 8.47
C GLU A 338 -5.15 -13.43 9.67
N LYS A 339 -5.88 -14.00 10.61
CA LYS A 339 -6.30 -13.32 11.83
C LYS A 339 -5.11 -12.87 12.66
N ASP A 340 -4.17 -13.78 12.96
CA ASP A 340 -2.97 -13.49 13.74
C ASP A 340 -2.08 -12.43 13.06
N PHE A 341 -1.98 -12.47 11.73
CA PHE A 341 -1.24 -11.51 10.94
C PHE A 341 -1.80 -10.08 11.07
N TYR A 342 -3.11 -9.90 10.90
CA TYR A 342 -3.73 -8.58 11.04
C TYR A 342 -3.79 -8.10 12.49
N GLU A 343 -3.90 -8.99 13.47
CA GLU A 343 -3.76 -8.65 14.87
C GLU A 343 -2.34 -8.14 15.18
N TYR A 344 -1.31 -8.79 14.63
CA TYR A 344 0.08 -8.34 14.76
C TYR A 344 0.26 -6.95 14.14
N LEU A 345 -0.23 -6.70 12.95
CA LEU A 345 -0.16 -5.39 12.30
C LEU A 345 -1.02 -4.33 12.99
N SER A 346 -1.79 -4.67 14.03
CA SER A 346 -2.74 -3.74 14.66
C SER A 346 -3.67 -3.10 13.63
N TYR A 347 -4.07 -3.90 12.63
CA TYR A 347 -4.92 -3.50 11.50
C TYR A 347 -4.32 -2.43 10.56
N MET A 348 -3.01 -2.20 10.62
CA MET A 348 -2.32 -1.41 9.58
C MET A 348 -2.29 -2.19 8.25
N SER A 349 -2.11 -1.46 7.15
CA SER A 349 -1.93 -2.09 5.84
C SER A 349 -0.56 -2.78 5.80
N PRO A 350 -0.47 -4.00 5.22
CA PRO A 350 0.82 -4.62 4.94
C PRO A 350 1.63 -3.79 3.92
N ASP A 351 2.92 -4.06 3.82
CA ASP A 351 3.84 -3.37 2.94
C ASP A 351 4.04 -4.10 1.60
N ASP A 352 3.55 -5.35 1.47
CA ASP A 352 3.66 -6.18 0.27
C ASP A 352 2.42 -7.07 0.08
N ASP A 353 2.37 -7.78 -1.05
CA ASP A 353 1.35 -8.79 -1.36
C ASP A 353 1.34 -9.88 -0.30
N PHE A 354 0.17 -10.34 0.10
CA PHE A 354 0.01 -11.37 1.14
C PHE A 354 -0.57 -12.63 0.52
N THR A 355 0.31 -13.58 0.20
CA THR A 355 -0.07 -14.82 -0.49
C THR A 355 0.41 -16.06 0.24
N MET A 356 -0.46 -17.03 0.39
CA MET A 356 -0.14 -18.35 0.94
C MET A 356 -1.02 -19.45 0.36
N ALA A 357 -0.49 -20.66 0.34
CA ALA A 357 -1.19 -21.89 -0.03
C ALA A 357 -0.81 -23.02 0.91
N LEU A 358 -1.78 -23.81 1.32
CA LEU A 358 -1.65 -24.89 2.26
C LEU A 358 -2.26 -26.17 1.70
N PHE A 359 -1.52 -27.27 1.78
CA PHE A 359 -1.95 -28.63 1.44
C PHE A 359 -1.83 -29.52 2.66
N LYS A 360 -2.96 -30.02 3.13
CA LYS A 360 -3.05 -30.99 4.23
C LYS A 360 -3.37 -32.37 3.67
N ILE A 361 -2.51 -33.35 3.92
CA ILE A 361 -2.67 -34.74 3.50
C ILE A 361 -3.70 -35.41 4.39
N LYS A 362 -4.64 -36.19 3.81
CA LYS A 362 -5.71 -36.87 4.55
C LYS A 362 -5.45 -38.35 4.76
#